data_7dee84069744014d6d04e6c812ebb57c
#
_entry.id   7dee84069744014d6d04e6c812ebb57c
#
_cell.length_a   1.000
_cell.length_b   1.000
_cell.length_c   1.000
_cell.angle_alpha   90.00
_cell.angle_beta   90.00
_cell.angle_gamma   90.00
#
_symmetry.space_group_name_H-M   'P 1'
#
loop_
_entity.id
_entity.type
_entity.pdbx_description
1 polymer ?
#
loop_
_entity_poly.entity_id
_entity_poly.type
_entity_poly.pdbx_seq_one_letter_code
_entity_poly.pdbx_strand_id
1 'polypeptide(L)'
;MGPVVAFQGERGAFSEEAARKLLGDAIEPLPCVTFDDVFDAVARGEAACAIVPIENSLAGSVLRNYELLAARDLVVGGEVFLRISLNLIGLKGVHFEEIKKVYSHPVALAQCHRFIAEHKLTPEPAYDTAGSVKQLIRHGARDEGAIAGTAAAEIYGAEILARGIEDHRENFTRFLLVGPSPKLPQLPPSKGVKTTILFRTANKPGALFRALAAFALRDINLSKLESRPIEGRPWEYSFYADFSGDATEPNVARAIAHLKEMCESVRVLGSYPAAEF
;
A
#
# COMPACT_ATOMS: atom_id res chain seq x y z
N MET A 1 13.37 -8.66 -20.36
CA MET A 1 12.35 -8.95 -19.32
C MET A 1 12.34 -7.75 -18.37
N GLY A 2 11.19 -7.33 -17.91
CA GLY A 2 11.07 -6.29 -16.91
C GLY A 2 11.49 -6.80 -15.51
N PRO A 3 11.50 -5.92 -14.50
CA PRO A 3 11.84 -6.31 -13.14
C PRO A 3 10.78 -7.25 -12.56
N VAL A 4 11.23 -8.24 -11.76
CA VAL A 4 10.33 -9.05 -10.92
C VAL A 4 9.90 -8.17 -9.75
N VAL A 5 8.58 -8.02 -9.58
CA VAL A 5 7.97 -7.15 -8.56
C VAL A 5 7.10 -7.97 -7.62
N ALA A 6 7.50 -8.06 -6.36
CA ALA A 6 6.74 -8.75 -5.33
C ALA A 6 5.58 -7.88 -4.82
N PHE A 7 4.45 -8.51 -4.51
CA PHE A 7 3.29 -7.85 -3.89
C PHE A 7 2.43 -8.87 -3.14
N GLN A 8 1.68 -8.41 -2.15
CA GLN A 8 0.77 -9.27 -1.40
C GLN A 8 -0.55 -9.47 -2.17
N GLY A 9 -1.03 -10.70 -2.19
CA GLY A 9 -2.27 -11.13 -2.81
C GLY A 9 -2.06 -12.00 -4.03
N GLU A 10 -3.14 -12.28 -4.73
CA GLU A 10 -3.16 -13.07 -5.98
C GLU A 10 -3.02 -12.15 -7.20
N ARG A 11 -2.80 -12.76 -8.37
CA ARG A 11 -2.80 -12.04 -9.66
C ARG A 11 -4.11 -11.27 -9.83
N GLY A 12 -4.03 -10.04 -10.30
CA GLY A 12 -5.16 -9.13 -10.41
C GLY A 12 -5.50 -8.37 -9.12
N ALA A 13 -4.67 -8.47 -8.07
CA ALA A 13 -4.78 -7.63 -6.89
C ALA A 13 -4.48 -6.15 -7.21
N PHE A 14 -5.06 -5.23 -6.42
CA PHE A 14 -4.78 -3.80 -6.53
C PHE A 14 -3.28 -3.47 -6.39
N SER A 15 -2.53 -4.27 -5.64
CA SER A 15 -1.07 -4.13 -5.55
C SER A 15 -0.38 -4.42 -6.88
N GLU A 16 -0.83 -5.41 -7.68
CA GLU A 16 -0.31 -5.65 -9.03
C GLU A 16 -0.67 -4.49 -9.97
N GLU A 17 -1.90 -3.97 -9.87
CA GLU A 17 -2.34 -2.82 -10.66
C GLU A 17 -1.51 -1.56 -10.33
N ALA A 18 -1.23 -1.33 -9.04
CA ALA A 18 -0.34 -0.24 -8.59
C ALA A 18 1.09 -0.41 -9.13
N ALA A 19 1.62 -1.63 -9.15
CA ALA A 19 2.93 -1.93 -9.73
C ALA A 19 2.98 -1.61 -11.22
N ARG A 20 1.96 -2.02 -12.00
CA ARG A 20 1.87 -1.73 -13.43
C ARG A 20 1.69 -0.24 -13.70
N LYS A 21 0.88 0.45 -12.91
CA LYS A 21 0.70 1.91 -13.02
C LYS A 21 2.02 2.66 -12.82
N LEU A 22 2.86 2.20 -11.89
CA LEU A 22 4.12 2.88 -11.54
C LEU A 22 5.28 2.50 -12.47
N LEU A 23 5.41 1.22 -12.83
CA LEU A 23 6.57 0.66 -13.52
C LEU A 23 6.30 0.25 -14.97
N GLY A 24 5.04 0.37 -15.42
CA GLY A 24 4.61 -0.10 -16.75
C GLY A 24 4.26 -1.58 -16.80
N ASP A 25 3.71 -2.01 -17.93
CA ASP A 25 3.17 -3.38 -18.10
C ASP A 25 4.23 -4.47 -18.23
N ALA A 26 5.48 -4.09 -18.49
CA ALA A 26 6.57 -5.05 -18.72
C ALA A 26 7.11 -5.72 -17.45
N ILE A 27 6.51 -5.46 -16.27
CA ILE A 27 6.90 -6.12 -15.02
C ILE A 27 6.58 -7.62 -15.03
N GLU A 28 7.37 -8.40 -14.29
CA GLU A 28 7.05 -9.78 -13.95
C GLU A 28 6.47 -9.83 -12.53
N PRO A 29 5.14 -10.06 -12.37
CA PRO A 29 4.50 -10.01 -11.07
C PRO A 29 4.78 -11.27 -10.26
N LEU A 30 5.24 -11.10 -9.01
CA LEU A 30 5.45 -12.16 -8.02
C LEU A 30 4.43 -12.04 -6.88
N PRO A 31 3.30 -12.76 -6.95
CA PRO A 31 2.29 -12.76 -5.88
C PRO A 31 2.80 -13.50 -4.64
N CYS A 32 2.60 -12.90 -3.47
CA CYS A 32 2.98 -13.44 -2.17
C CYS A 32 1.76 -13.53 -1.25
N VAL A 33 1.75 -14.51 -0.35
CA VAL A 33 0.61 -14.72 0.55
C VAL A 33 0.52 -13.63 1.61
N THR A 34 1.65 -13.28 2.22
CA THR A 34 1.73 -12.29 3.30
C THR A 34 2.64 -11.12 2.95
N PHE A 35 2.53 -10.03 3.68
CA PHE A 35 3.49 -8.91 3.55
C PHE A 35 4.90 -9.33 3.96
N ASP A 36 5.04 -10.23 4.95
CA ASP A 36 6.33 -10.78 5.33
C ASP A 36 7.00 -11.50 4.16
N ASP A 37 6.27 -12.34 3.43
CA ASP A 37 6.76 -13.03 2.23
C ASP A 37 7.20 -12.05 1.14
N VAL A 38 6.47 -10.93 0.96
CA VAL A 38 6.83 -9.87 0.00
C VAL A 38 8.20 -9.29 0.32
N PHE A 39 8.42 -8.89 1.57
CA PHE A 39 9.69 -8.31 2.00
C PHE A 39 10.82 -9.35 1.97
N ASP A 40 10.53 -10.60 2.30
CA ASP A 40 11.49 -11.70 2.26
C ASP A 40 11.89 -12.06 0.84
N ALA A 41 10.97 -12.06 -0.13
CA ALA A 41 11.28 -12.26 -1.55
C ALA A 41 12.27 -11.22 -2.07
N VAL A 42 12.12 -9.96 -1.67
CA VAL A 42 13.08 -8.90 -2.01
C VAL A 42 14.43 -9.13 -1.31
N ALA A 43 14.43 -9.48 -0.02
CA ALA A 43 15.64 -9.73 0.74
C ALA A 43 16.44 -10.92 0.20
N ARG A 44 15.76 -11.98 -0.28
CA ARG A 44 16.39 -13.15 -0.92
C ARG A 44 16.82 -12.92 -2.38
N GLY A 45 16.43 -11.77 -2.97
CA GLY A 45 16.72 -11.45 -4.37
C GLY A 45 15.84 -12.20 -5.38
N GLU A 46 14.74 -12.80 -4.95
CA GLU A 46 13.70 -13.42 -5.79
C GLU A 46 12.90 -12.36 -6.54
N ALA A 47 12.76 -11.17 -5.96
CA ALA A 47 12.22 -9.98 -6.58
C ALA A 47 13.24 -8.83 -6.56
N ALA A 48 13.24 -8.01 -7.61
CA ALA A 48 14.08 -6.81 -7.67
C ALA A 48 13.57 -5.72 -6.72
N CYS A 49 12.27 -5.64 -6.54
CA CYS A 49 11.58 -4.69 -5.68
C CYS A 49 10.18 -5.21 -5.29
N ALA A 50 9.51 -4.47 -4.43
CA ALA A 50 8.14 -4.75 -4.05
C ALA A 50 7.26 -3.50 -4.13
N ILE A 51 5.97 -3.71 -4.37
CA ILE A 51 4.92 -2.72 -4.17
C ILE A 51 4.12 -3.09 -2.93
N VAL A 52 4.06 -2.16 -1.97
CA VAL A 52 3.36 -2.38 -0.69
C VAL A 52 2.39 -1.25 -0.39
N PRO A 53 1.12 -1.56 -0.02
CA PRO A 53 0.18 -0.54 0.42
C PRO A 53 0.63 0.03 1.75
N ILE A 54 0.63 1.36 1.89
CA ILE A 54 1.03 2.01 3.14
C ILE A 54 -0.14 2.69 3.85
N GLU A 55 -1.11 3.14 3.08
CA GLU A 55 -2.27 3.85 3.60
C GLU A 55 -3.44 3.77 2.62
N ASN A 56 -4.65 3.62 3.16
CA ASN A 56 -5.89 3.77 2.41
C ASN A 56 -6.69 4.94 2.99
N SER A 57 -7.28 5.77 2.14
CA SER A 57 -8.00 7.00 2.52
C SER A 57 -9.20 6.77 3.45
N LEU A 58 -9.76 5.56 3.47
CA LEU A 58 -10.92 5.19 4.30
C LEU A 58 -10.52 4.26 5.45
N ALA A 59 -9.65 3.27 5.19
CA ALA A 59 -9.27 2.26 6.17
C ALA A 59 -8.04 2.66 7.03
N GLY A 60 -7.34 3.73 6.65
CA GLY A 60 -6.17 4.22 7.36
C GLY A 60 -4.87 3.49 7.02
N SER A 61 -3.90 3.54 7.92
CA SER A 61 -2.55 3.04 7.72
C SER A 61 -2.45 1.52 7.74
N VAL A 62 -1.66 0.95 6.82
CA VAL A 62 -1.33 -0.49 6.80
C VAL A 62 -0.13 -0.72 7.71
N LEU A 63 -0.41 -0.85 9.00
CA LEU A 63 0.57 -0.79 10.08
C LEU A 63 1.70 -1.81 9.95
N ARG A 64 1.39 -3.04 9.48
CA ARG A 64 2.38 -4.10 9.29
C ARG A 64 3.51 -3.70 8.34
N ASN A 65 3.21 -2.98 7.28
CA ASN A 65 4.21 -2.56 6.30
C ASN A 65 5.20 -1.52 6.85
N TYR A 66 4.76 -0.68 7.80
CA TYR A 66 5.68 0.21 8.53
C TYR A 66 6.66 -0.58 9.39
N GLU A 67 6.19 -1.60 10.10
CA GLU A 67 7.04 -2.48 10.94
C GLU A 67 8.07 -3.20 10.09
N LEU A 68 7.65 -3.75 8.96
CA LEU A 68 8.53 -4.45 8.03
C LEU A 68 9.60 -3.52 7.41
N LEU A 69 9.23 -2.28 7.06
CA LEU A 69 10.17 -1.25 6.61
C LEU A 69 11.19 -0.86 7.69
N ALA A 70 10.74 -0.77 8.96
CA ALA A 70 11.66 -0.48 10.07
C ALA A 70 12.68 -1.59 10.28
N ALA A 71 12.24 -2.83 10.16
CA ALA A 71 13.03 -4.02 10.50
C ALA A 71 14.03 -4.44 9.40
N ARG A 72 13.88 -3.91 8.17
CA ARG A 72 14.70 -4.34 7.03
C ARG A 72 15.52 -3.20 6.45
N ASP A 73 16.66 -3.54 5.86
CA ASP A 73 17.52 -2.58 5.16
C ASP A 73 17.06 -2.39 3.70
N LEU A 74 15.86 -1.85 3.57
CA LEU A 74 15.26 -1.48 2.29
C LEU A 74 15.01 0.02 2.25
N VAL A 75 15.00 0.57 1.03
CA VAL A 75 14.69 1.97 0.78
C VAL A 75 13.39 2.13 -0.01
N VAL A 76 12.79 3.30 0.10
CA VAL A 76 11.64 3.72 -0.69
C VAL A 76 12.16 4.45 -1.93
N GLY A 77 11.79 3.97 -3.11
CA GLY A 77 12.18 4.56 -4.39
C GLY A 77 11.04 5.21 -5.17
N GLY A 78 9.82 5.16 -4.65
CA GLY A 78 8.67 5.76 -5.32
C GLY A 78 7.37 5.53 -4.57
N GLU A 79 6.34 6.22 -5.05
CA GLU A 79 4.97 6.06 -4.57
C GLU A 79 3.97 6.12 -5.73
N VAL A 80 2.81 5.54 -5.53
CA VAL A 80 1.67 5.65 -6.45
C VAL A 80 0.36 5.66 -5.67
N PHE A 81 -0.58 6.49 -6.09
CA PHE A 81 -1.96 6.47 -5.62
C PHE A 81 -2.82 5.70 -6.62
N LEU A 82 -3.58 4.74 -6.12
CA LEU A 82 -4.52 3.97 -6.92
C LEU A 82 -5.93 4.14 -6.35
N ARG A 83 -6.88 4.50 -7.22
CA ARG A 83 -8.29 4.47 -6.86
C ARG A 83 -8.74 3.02 -6.75
N ILE A 84 -9.36 2.68 -5.63
CA ILE A 84 -9.89 1.33 -5.38
C ILE A 84 -11.35 1.30 -5.84
N SER A 85 -11.60 0.65 -6.97
CA SER A 85 -12.95 0.43 -7.49
C SER A 85 -13.32 -1.03 -7.34
N LEU A 86 -14.38 -1.28 -6.57
CA LEU A 86 -14.85 -2.61 -6.25
C LEU A 86 -16.06 -2.96 -7.12
N ASN A 87 -16.06 -4.18 -7.66
CA ASN A 87 -17.11 -4.67 -8.54
C ASN A 87 -17.65 -5.99 -8.00
N LEU A 88 -18.94 -6.24 -8.22
CA LEU A 88 -19.51 -7.57 -8.07
C LEU A 88 -19.14 -8.40 -9.30
N ILE A 89 -18.54 -9.55 -9.08
CA ILE A 89 -18.02 -10.44 -10.11
C ILE A 89 -18.67 -11.81 -9.94
N GLY A 90 -19.17 -12.37 -11.03
CA GLY A 90 -19.80 -13.70 -11.10
C GLY A 90 -19.14 -14.60 -12.15
N LEU A 91 -19.57 -15.84 -12.21
CA LEU A 91 -19.23 -16.75 -13.31
C LEU A 91 -19.85 -16.24 -14.63
N LYS A 92 -19.23 -16.57 -15.75
CA LYS A 92 -19.77 -16.24 -17.07
C LYS A 92 -21.19 -16.81 -17.27
N GLY A 93 -22.11 -15.95 -17.74
CA GLY A 93 -23.50 -16.30 -18.00
C GLY A 93 -24.34 -16.50 -16.73
N VAL A 94 -23.89 -16.00 -15.60
CA VAL A 94 -24.69 -15.88 -14.38
C VAL A 94 -25.31 -14.49 -14.36
N HIS A 95 -26.60 -14.39 -14.00
CA HIS A 95 -27.25 -13.12 -13.82
C HIS A 95 -27.11 -12.63 -12.38
N PHE A 96 -27.11 -11.30 -12.19
CA PHE A 96 -26.96 -10.68 -10.87
C PHE A 96 -27.97 -11.21 -9.83
N GLU A 97 -29.20 -11.45 -10.26
CA GLU A 97 -30.32 -11.91 -9.41
C GLU A 97 -30.12 -13.34 -8.88
N GLU A 98 -29.20 -14.12 -9.48
CA GLU A 98 -28.88 -15.47 -9.01
C GLU A 98 -27.94 -15.43 -7.79
N ILE A 99 -27.20 -14.32 -7.59
CA ILE A 99 -26.17 -14.21 -6.53
C ILE A 99 -26.82 -14.07 -5.16
N LYS A 100 -26.39 -14.92 -4.21
CA LYS A 100 -26.83 -14.91 -2.81
C LYS A 100 -25.68 -14.65 -1.83
N LYS A 101 -24.46 -15.09 -2.19
CA LYS A 101 -23.26 -14.96 -1.36
C LYS A 101 -22.17 -14.22 -2.09
N VAL A 102 -21.38 -13.44 -1.36
CA VAL A 102 -20.24 -12.69 -1.93
C VAL A 102 -18.99 -12.83 -1.06
N TYR A 103 -17.89 -13.18 -1.69
CA TYR A 103 -16.59 -13.36 -1.06
C TYR A 103 -15.69 -12.18 -1.32
N SER A 104 -15.00 -11.68 -0.31
CA SER A 104 -13.89 -10.74 -0.45
C SER A 104 -13.09 -10.59 0.83
N HIS A 105 -12.00 -9.82 0.76
CA HIS A 105 -11.28 -9.37 1.93
C HIS A 105 -12.22 -8.56 2.87
N PRO A 106 -12.12 -8.72 4.21
CA PRO A 106 -13.03 -8.07 5.16
C PRO A 106 -13.15 -6.55 4.97
N VAL A 107 -12.06 -5.85 4.65
CA VAL A 107 -12.06 -4.41 4.37
C VAL A 107 -12.90 -4.09 3.14
N ALA A 108 -12.81 -4.87 2.06
CA ALA A 108 -13.60 -4.65 0.85
C ALA A 108 -15.09 -4.93 1.08
N LEU A 109 -15.43 -5.98 1.86
CA LEU A 109 -16.81 -6.24 2.27
C LEU A 109 -17.39 -5.07 3.08
N ALA A 110 -16.62 -4.52 4.02
CA ALA A 110 -17.03 -3.34 4.80
C ALA A 110 -17.21 -2.08 3.95
N GLN A 111 -16.40 -1.91 2.90
CA GLN A 111 -16.50 -0.80 1.95
C GLN A 111 -17.68 -0.93 0.96
N CYS A 112 -18.30 -2.10 0.86
CA CYS A 112 -19.49 -2.35 0.02
C CYS A 112 -20.73 -2.67 0.87
N HIS A 113 -20.75 -2.26 2.14
CA HIS A 113 -21.80 -2.65 3.09
C HIS A 113 -23.20 -2.26 2.63
N ARG A 114 -23.40 -1.06 2.08
CA ARG A 114 -24.72 -0.61 1.59
C ARG A 114 -25.20 -1.47 0.45
N PHE A 115 -24.37 -1.71 -0.56
CA PHE A 115 -24.71 -2.56 -1.70
C PHE A 115 -25.08 -3.99 -1.25
N ILE A 116 -24.28 -4.59 -0.37
CA ILE A 116 -24.51 -5.94 0.19
C ILE A 116 -25.86 -6.00 0.92
N ALA A 117 -26.18 -4.99 1.75
CA ALA A 117 -27.43 -4.93 2.51
C ALA A 117 -28.66 -4.70 1.61
N GLU A 118 -28.60 -3.77 0.66
CA GLU A 118 -29.68 -3.47 -0.28
C GLU A 118 -30.10 -4.69 -1.11
N HIS A 119 -29.10 -5.48 -1.54
CA HIS A 119 -29.33 -6.68 -2.35
C HIS A 119 -29.46 -7.97 -1.53
N LYS A 120 -29.45 -7.87 -0.19
CA LYS A 120 -29.61 -9.00 0.76
C LYS A 120 -28.59 -10.13 0.50
N LEU A 121 -27.36 -9.76 0.12
CA LEU A 121 -26.29 -10.70 -0.11
C LEU A 121 -25.67 -11.15 1.24
N THR A 122 -25.20 -12.38 1.31
CA THR A 122 -24.47 -12.90 2.48
C THR A 122 -22.98 -12.69 2.26
N PRO A 123 -22.31 -11.81 3.05
CA PRO A 123 -20.87 -11.61 2.94
C PRO A 123 -20.09 -12.73 3.62
N GLU A 124 -19.10 -13.25 2.93
CA GLU A 124 -18.17 -14.28 3.43
C GLU A 124 -16.72 -13.80 3.31
N PRO A 125 -15.95 -13.78 4.39
CA PRO A 125 -14.58 -13.29 4.36
C PRO A 125 -13.65 -14.23 3.60
N ALA A 126 -12.80 -13.66 2.75
CA ALA A 126 -11.70 -14.32 2.06
C ALA A 126 -10.37 -13.64 2.40
N TYR A 127 -9.24 -14.29 2.12
CA TYR A 127 -7.93 -13.77 2.51
C TYR A 127 -7.52 -12.53 1.69
N ASP A 128 -7.97 -12.42 0.42
CA ASP A 128 -7.76 -11.25 -0.42
C ASP A 128 -8.90 -11.06 -1.46
N THR A 129 -8.94 -9.90 -2.12
CA THR A 129 -9.97 -9.55 -3.10
C THR A 129 -9.84 -10.35 -4.39
N ALA A 130 -8.66 -10.42 -5.00
CA ALA A 130 -8.44 -11.14 -6.25
C ALA A 130 -8.52 -12.65 -6.05
N GLY A 131 -8.04 -13.16 -4.91
CA GLY A 131 -8.15 -14.56 -4.51
C GLY A 131 -9.60 -15.02 -4.35
N SER A 132 -10.51 -14.13 -3.98
CA SER A 132 -11.95 -14.45 -3.92
C SER A 132 -12.51 -14.76 -5.31
N VAL A 133 -12.05 -14.07 -6.37
CA VAL A 133 -12.43 -14.38 -7.75
C VAL A 133 -11.85 -15.74 -8.19
N LYS A 134 -10.57 -16.00 -7.87
CA LYS A 134 -9.93 -17.28 -8.11
C LYS A 134 -10.67 -18.43 -7.41
N GLN A 135 -11.12 -18.21 -6.18
CA GLN A 135 -11.92 -19.17 -5.42
C GLN A 135 -13.30 -19.40 -6.06
N LEU A 136 -13.99 -18.33 -6.46
CA LEU A 136 -15.26 -18.40 -7.18
C LEU A 136 -15.19 -19.29 -8.42
N ILE A 137 -14.16 -19.10 -9.26
CA ILE A 137 -13.95 -19.91 -10.45
C ILE A 137 -13.74 -21.40 -10.12
N ARG A 138 -13.02 -21.69 -9.02
CA ARG A 138 -12.78 -23.08 -8.57
C ARG A 138 -14.04 -23.75 -8.02
N HIS A 139 -14.88 -22.99 -7.27
CA HIS A 139 -16.13 -23.52 -6.72
C HIS A 139 -17.17 -23.80 -7.80
N GLY A 140 -17.28 -22.92 -8.81
CA GLY A 140 -18.20 -23.07 -9.91
C GLY A 140 -19.69 -22.93 -9.53
N ALA A 141 -19.99 -22.41 -8.34
CA ALA A 141 -21.35 -22.21 -7.86
C ALA A 141 -21.97 -20.94 -8.49
N ARG A 142 -23.17 -21.08 -9.08
CA ARG A 142 -23.85 -19.99 -9.79
C ARG A 142 -24.44 -18.94 -8.87
N ASP A 143 -24.70 -19.28 -7.63
CA ASP A 143 -25.29 -18.38 -6.62
C ASP A 143 -24.21 -17.69 -5.74
N GLU A 144 -22.95 -17.83 -6.12
CA GLU A 144 -21.81 -17.18 -5.47
C GLU A 144 -21.23 -16.09 -6.35
N GLY A 145 -20.75 -15.02 -5.72
CA GLY A 145 -20.03 -13.91 -6.35
C GLY A 145 -18.77 -13.54 -5.57
N ALA A 146 -17.93 -12.72 -6.17
CA ALA A 146 -16.76 -12.13 -5.52
C ALA A 146 -16.80 -10.61 -5.64
N ILE A 147 -16.22 -9.89 -4.65
CA ILE A 147 -16.04 -8.44 -4.73
C ILE A 147 -14.56 -8.16 -4.91
N ALA A 148 -14.18 -7.61 -6.09
CA ALA A 148 -12.78 -7.36 -6.44
C ALA A 148 -12.63 -6.26 -7.50
N GLY A 149 -11.37 -5.97 -7.87
CA GLY A 149 -11.01 -5.08 -8.98
C GLY A 149 -11.32 -5.69 -10.35
N THR A 150 -11.35 -4.84 -11.37
CA THR A 150 -11.60 -5.26 -12.77
C THR A 150 -10.52 -6.23 -13.27
N ALA A 151 -9.26 -5.99 -12.94
CA ALA A 151 -8.14 -6.84 -13.35
C ALA A 151 -8.30 -8.30 -12.90
N ALA A 152 -8.86 -8.55 -11.72
CA ALA A 152 -9.13 -9.90 -11.25
C ALA A 152 -10.17 -10.61 -12.12
N ALA A 153 -11.26 -9.93 -12.51
CA ALA A 153 -12.27 -10.50 -13.41
C ALA A 153 -11.66 -10.89 -14.77
N GLU A 154 -10.84 -10.03 -15.33
CA GLU A 154 -10.18 -10.26 -16.62
C GLU A 154 -9.20 -11.45 -16.57
N ILE A 155 -8.32 -11.49 -15.57
CA ILE A 155 -7.30 -12.53 -15.40
C ILE A 155 -7.93 -13.90 -15.20
N TYR A 156 -8.98 -14.00 -14.40
CA TYR A 156 -9.63 -15.28 -14.09
C TYR A 156 -10.78 -15.62 -15.05
N GLY A 157 -11.07 -14.74 -16.02
CA GLY A 157 -12.10 -14.97 -17.02
C GLY A 157 -13.52 -14.97 -16.46
N ALA A 158 -13.74 -14.21 -15.38
CA ALA A 158 -15.04 -14.00 -14.75
C ALA A 158 -15.79 -12.81 -15.40
N GLU A 159 -17.05 -12.61 -15.03
CA GLU A 159 -17.91 -11.54 -15.56
C GLU A 159 -18.22 -10.51 -14.48
N ILE A 160 -18.16 -9.23 -14.83
CA ILE A 160 -18.53 -8.15 -13.93
C ILE A 160 -20.04 -7.94 -14.01
N LEU A 161 -20.74 -8.24 -12.93
CA LEU A 161 -22.19 -8.13 -12.82
C LEU A 161 -22.66 -6.73 -12.38
N ALA A 162 -21.88 -6.05 -11.53
CA ALA A 162 -22.10 -4.67 -11.14
C ALA A 162 -20.79 -3.95 -10.92
N ARG A 163 -20.69 -2.68 -11.38
CA ARG A 163 -19.46 -1.88 -11.30
C ARG A 163 -19.58 -0.80 -10.22
N GLY A 164 -18.44 -0.52 -9.53
CA GLY A 164 -18.33 0.61 -8.62
C GLY A 164 -19.31 0.51 -7.46
N ILE A 165 -19.35 -0.65 -6.81
CA ILE A 165 -20.30 -0.96 -5.72
C ILE A 165 -19.79 -0.51 -4.34
N GLU A 166 -18.60 0.10 -4.27
CA GLU A 166 -18.07 0.69 -3.06
C GLU A 166 -18.93 1.85 -2.54
N ASP A 167 -19.11 1.95 -1.22
CA ASP A 167 -19.93 2.97 -0.55
C ASP A 167 -19.41 4.40 -0.75
N HIS A 168 -18.11 4.55 -0.98
CA HIS A 168 -17.43 5.83 -1.16
C HIS A 168 -16.54 5.79 -2.41
N ARG A 169 -16.83 6.65 -3.37
CA ARG A 169 -16.07 6.74 -4.64
C ARG A 169 -14.63 7.26 -4.47
N GLU A 170 -14.39 8.07 -3.45
CA GLU A 170 -13.06 8.62 -3.11
C GLU A 170 -12.27 7.66 -2.23
N ASN A 171 -12.15 6.43 -2.70
CA ASN A 171 -11.39 5.37 -2.05
C ASN A 171 -10.04 5.21 -2.76
N PHE A 172 -8.98 5.67 -2.13
CA PHE A 172 -7.62 5.61 -2.69
C PHE A 172 -6.68 4.88 -1.75
N THR A 173 -5.80 4.09 -2.33
CA THR A 173 -4.69 3.47 -1.60
C THR A 173 -3.39 4.04 -2.12
N ARG A 174 -2.54 4.47 -1.20
CA ARG A 174 -1.15 4.84 -1.46
C ARG A 174 -0.26 3.63 -1.32
N PHE A 175 0.53 3.35 -2.34
CA PHE A 175 1.51 2.28 -2.36
C PHE A 175 2.91 2.88 -2.43
N LEU A 176 3.88 2.18 -1.81
CA LEU A 176 5.30 2.50 -1.93
C LEU A 176 6.03 1.43 -2.75
N LEU A 177 6.94 1.87 -3.60
CA LEU A 177 7.95 1.05 -4.23
C LEU A 177 9.13 0.90 -3.25
N VAL A 178 9.42 -0.32 -2.83
CA VAL A 178 10.48 -0.61 -1.87
C VAL A 178 11.46 -1.65 -2.41
N GLY A 179 12.71 -1.52 -2.04
CA GLY A 179 13.73 -2.49 -2.46
C GLY A 179 15.14 -2.11 -1.97
N PRO A 180 16.16 -2.91 -2.31
CA PRO A 180 17.52 -2.61 -1.95
C PRO A 180 18.08 -1.47 -2.83
N SER A 181 18.74 -0.49 -2.20
CA SER A 181 19.56 0.48 -2.94
C SER A 181 20.86 -0.18 -3.42
N PRO A 182 21.34 0.05 -4.64
CA PRO A 182 20.82 0.92 -5.71
C PRO A 182 19.97 0.19 -6.77
N LYS A 183 19.43 -0.99 -6.49
CA LYS A 183 18.75 -1.86 -7.47
C LYS A 183 17.33 -1.44 -7.82
N LEU A 184 16.77 -0.42 -7.15
CA LEU A 184 15.42 0.04 -7.44
C LEU A 184 15.30 0.60 -8.86
N PRO A 185 14.19 0.32 -9.58
CA PRO A 185 13.90 0.96 -10.84
C PRO A 185 13.89 2.49 -10.69
N GLN A 186 14.56 3.18 -11.61
CA GLN A 186 14.50 4.64 -11.65
C GLN A 186 13.15 5.07 -12.23
N LEU A 187 12.46 5.92 -11.48
CA LEU A 187 11.21 6.51 -11.94
C LEU A 187 11.48 7.81 -12.72
N PRO A 188 10.60 8.18 -13.64
CA PRO A 188 10.69 9.47 -14.30
C PRO A 188 10.58 10.60 -13.26
N PRO A 189 11.23 11.76 -13.53
CA PRO A 189 11.10 12.92 -12.66
C PRO A 189 9.66 13.40 -12.61
N SER A 190 9.23 13.87 -11.45
CA SER A 190 7.93 14.51 -11.22
C SER A 190 8.09 15.98 -10.87
N LYS A 191 6.98 16.72 -10.69
CA LYS A 191 7.01 18.14 -10.30
C LYS A 191 7.58 18.40 -8.90
N GLY A 192 7.70 17.36 -8.09
CA GLY A 192 8.21 17.47 -6.72
C GLY A 192 8.92 16.20 -6.27
N VAL A 193 9.74 16.34 -5.25
CA VAL A 193 10.39 15.23 -4.57
C VAL A 193 9.83 15.10 -3.17
N LYS A 194 9.65 13.89 -2.72
CA LYS A 194 9.24 13.55 -1.35
C LYS A 194 10.33 12.71 -0.70
N THR A 195 10.60 12.97 0.56
CA THR A 195 11.50 12.16 1.39
C THR A 195 10.72 11.48 2.50
N THR A 196 10.93 10.18 2.66
CA THR A 196 10.41 9.40 3.80
C THR A 196 11.54 9.13 4.78
N ILE A 197 11.28 9.40 6.06
CA ILE A 197 12.19 9.12 7.17
C ILE A 197 11.54 8.28 8.25
N LEU A 198 12.37 7.58 9.00
CA LEU A 198 12.05 6.93 10.27
C LEU A 198 12.93 7.54 11.35
N PHE A 199 12.33 8.02 12.45
CA PHE A 199 13.08 8.54 13.58
C PHE A 199 12.51 8.08 14.93
N ARG A 200 13.35 8.11 15.97
CA ARG A 200 12.97 7.77 17.34
C ARG A 200 13.33 8.92 18.25
N THR A 201 12.40 9.29 19.12
CA THR A 201 12.61 10.35 20.14
C THR A 201 12.68 9.71 21.52
N ALA A 202 13.44 10.32 22.42
CA ALA A 202 13.32 9.98 23.84
C ALA A 202 11.89 10.23 24.33
N ASN A 203 11.40 9.38 25.23
CA ASN A 203 10.08 9.58 25.87
C ASN A 203 10.17 10.69 26.93
N LYS A 204 10.19 11.95 26.49
CA LYS A 204 10.30 13.15 27.31
C LYS A 204 9.31 14.21 26.84
N PRO A 205 8.79 15.06 27.76
CA PRO A 205 7.93 16.18 27.38
C PRO A 205 8.56 17.06 26.28
N GLY A 206 7.80 17.33 25.23
CA GLY A 206 8.21 18.17 24.09
C GLY A 206 9.20 17.52 23.13
N ALA A 207 9.56 16.23 23.26
CA ALA A 207 10.53 15.58 22.37
C ALA A 207 10.06 15.58 20.91
N LEU A 208 8.82 15.18 20.65
CA LEU A 208 8.23 15.21 19.31
C LEU A 208 8.13 16.63 18.76
N PHE A 209 7.71 17.60 19.58
CA PHE A 209 7.67 19.01 19.17
C PHE A 209 9.04 19.51 18.70
N ARG A 210 10.11 19.23 19.45
CA ARG A 210 11.48 19.62 19.06
C ARG A 210 11.91 18.94 17.77
N ALA A 211 11.59 17.66 17.59
CA ALA A 211 11.89 16.94 16.36
C ALA A 211 11.18 17.60 15.15
N LEU A 212 9.90 17.90 15.26
CA LEU A 212 9.12 18.53 14.19
C LEU A 212 9.55 19.98 13.93
N ALA A 213 10.07 20.69 14.92
CA ALA A 213 10.61 22.05 14.75
C ALA A 213 11.79 22.09 13.75
N ALA A 214 12.53 20.98 13.57
CA ALA A 214 13.60 20.90 12.59
C ALA A 214 13.12 21.18 11.14
N PHE A 215 11.89 20.79 10.84
CA PHE A 215 11.23 21.01 9.55
C PHE A 215 10.48 22.35 9.52
N ALA A 216 9.69 22.64 10.55
CA ALA A 216 8.86 23.85 10.62
C ALA A 216 9.69 25.15 10.53
N LEU A 217 10.86 25.21 11.19
CA LEU A 217 11.78 26.35 11.13
C LEU A 217 12.45 26.56 9.77
N ARG A 218 12.21 25.66 8.82
CA ARG A 218 12.77 25.70 7.45
C ARG A 218 11.70 25.68 6.38
N ASP A 219 10.44 25.87 6.76
CA ASP A 219 9.29 25.87 5.85
C ASP A 219 9.17 24.57 5.03
N ILE A 220 9.62 23.44 5.62
CA ILE A 220 9.50 22.12 5.00
C ILE A 220 8.16 21.51 5.40
N ASN A 221 7.28 21.30 4.41
CA ASN A 221 5.96 20.73 4.63
C ASN A 221 6.02 19.22 4.90
N LEU A 222 5.44 18.79 6.03
CA LEU A 222 5.20 17.38 6.31
C LEU A 222 3.84 16.97 5.75
N SER A 223 3.84 15.96 4.88
CA SER A 223 2.62 15.39 4.30
C SER A 223 2.09 14.16 5.05
N LYS A 224 2.92 13.56 5.91
CA LYS A 224 2.53 12.43 6.78
C LYS A 224 3.35 12.41 8.06
N LEU A 225 2.69 11.98 9.14
CA LEU A 225 3.32 11.61 10.39
C LEU A 225 2.56 10.42 11.00
N GLU A 226 3.24 9.30 11.18
CA GLU A 226 2.68 8.07 11.75
C GLU A 226 3.54 7.62 12.93
N SER A 227 2.92 7.33 14.07
CA SER A 227 3.62 6.82 15.25
C SER A 227 3.41 5.31 15.40
N ARG A 228 4.49 4.58 15.69
CA ARG A 228 4.44 3.13 15.93
C ARG A 228 5.13 2.77 17.23
N PRO A 229 4.50 1.96 18.10
CA PRO A 229 5.18 1.40 19.26
C PRO A 229 6.42 0.61 18.85
N ILE A 230 7.47 0.68 19.63
CA ILE A 230 8.68 -0.11 19.42
C ILE A 230 8.50 -1.45 20.11
N GLU A 231 8.65 -2.54 19.36
CA GLU A 231 8.61 -3.89 19.91
C GLU A 231 9.66 -4.08 21.02
N GLY A 232 9.25 -4.65 22.15
CA GLY A 232 10.12 -4.85 23.31
C GLY A 232 10.41 -3.60 24.12
N ARG A 233 9.87 -2.41 23.75
CA ARG A 233 10.04 -1.15 24.49
C ARG A 233 8.69 -0.48 24.79
N PRO A 234 8.00 -0.86 25.87
CA PRO A 234 6.71 -0.29 26.23
C PRO A 234 6.76 1.25 26.34
N TRP A 235 5.79 1.91 25.69
CA TRP A 235 5.62 3.37 25.70
C TRP A 235 6.72 4.16 24.98
N GLU A 236 7.60 3.49 24.22
CA GLU A 236 8.51 4.12 23.26
C GLU A 236 7.98 4.01 21.84
N TYR A 237 8.22 5.04 21.02
CA TYR A 237 7.63 5.14 19.68
C TYR A 237 8.70 5.46 18.62
N SER A 238 8.53 4.82 17.48
CA SER A 238 9.15 5.23 16.22
C SER A 238 8.15 6.09 15.45
N PHE A 239 8.65 7.09 14.72
CA PHE A 239 7.85 7.98 13.91
C PHE A 239 8.29 7.87 12.46
N TYR A 240 7.32 7.64 11.57
CA TYR A 240 7.49 7.79 10.13
C TYR A 240 7.01 9.17 9.74
N ALA A 241 7.79 9.88 8.95
CA ALA A 241 7.37 11.15 8.39
C ALA A 241 7.72 11.22 6.91
N ASP A 242 6.80 11.77 6.14
CA ASP A 242 7.03 12.16 4.75
C ASP A 242 7.02 13.67 4.67
N PHE A 243 7.95 14.23 3.93
CA PHE A 243 8.04 15.67 3.71
C PHE A 243 8.52 16.00 2.30
N SER A 244 8.23 17.23 1.87
CA SER A 244 8.62 17.76 0.57
C SER A 244 10.11 18.09 0.54
N GLY A 245 10.78 17.74 -0.57
CA GLY A 245 12.18 18.02 -0.85
C GLY A 245 13.05 16.77 -0.84
N ASP A 246 14.20 16.86 -1.51
CA ASP A 246 15.21 15.80 -1.56
C ASP A 246 16.16 15.89 -0.36
N ALA A 247 16.54 14.76 0.23
CA ALA A 247 17.45 14.70 1.37
C ALA A 247 18.82 15.32 1.08
N THR A 248 19.21 15.44 -0.18
CA THR A 248 20.48 16.06 -0.61
C THR A 248 20.39 17.58 -0.78
N GLU A 249 19.18 18.15 -0.84
CA GLU A 249 19.01 19.59 -0.91
C GLU A 249 19.53 20.28 0.37
N PRO A 250 20.26 21.41 0.24
CA PRO A 250 20.92 22.03 1.39
C PRO A 250 19.99 22.37 2.56
N ASN A 251 18.73 22.78 2.27
CA ASN A 251 17.75 23.11 3.30
C ASN A 251 17.25 21.87 4.04
N VAL A 252 16.95 20.80 3.27
CA VAL A 252 16.48 19.50 3.78
C VAL A 252 17.60 18.79 4.54
N ALA A 253 18.83 18.79 4.00
CA ALA A 253 19.98 18.21 4.68
C ALA A 253 20.24 18.85 6.06
N ARG A 254 20.11 20.19 6.17
CA ARG A 254 20.19 20.90 7.46
C ARG A 254 19.05 20.55 8.41
N ALA A 255 17.83 20.32 7.89
CA ALA A 255 16.71 19.85 8.70
C ALA A 255 16.98 18.46 9.26
N ILE A 256 17.46 17.54 8.44
CA ILE A 256 17.81 16.17 8.85
C ILE A 256 18.97 16.18 9.85
N ALA A 257 19.97 17.02 9.66
CA ALA A 257 21.08 17.19 10.62
C ALA A 257 20.55 17.66 11.98
N HIS A 258 19.73 18.71 12.01
CA HIS A 258 19.10 19.20 13.24
C HIS A 258 18.20 18.14 13.90
N LEU A 259 17.44 17.35 13.10
CA LEU A 259 16.62 16.26 13.62
C LEU A 259 17.50 15.19 14.31
N LYS A 260 18.68 14.87 13.75
CA LYS A 260 19.63 13.93 14.35
C LYS A 260 20.17 14.37 15.72
N GLU A 261 20.26 15.67 15.96
CA GLU A 261 20.65 16.22 17.26
C GLU A 261 19.55 16.06 18.33
N MET A 262 18.28 16.03 17.91
CA MET A 262 17.11 15.96 18.79
C MET A 262 16.57 14.55 19.01
N CYS A 263 16.97 13.58 18.19
CA CYS A 263 16.43 12.23 18.16
C CYS A 263 17.48 11.18 18.54
N GLU A 264 17.04 10.05 19.07
CA GLU A 264 17.91 8.90 19.38
C GLU A 264 18.43 8.24 18.11
N SER A 265 17.60 8.22 17.07
CA SER A 265 18.00 7.71 15.76
C SER A 265 17.17 8.36 14.64
N VAL A 266 17.79 8.53 13.48
CA VAL A 266 17.16 8.99 12.25
C VAL A 266 17.68 8.18 11.08
N ARG A 267 16.77 7.55 10.33
CA ARG A 267 17.05 6.83 9.09
C ARG A 267 16.27 7.47 7.95
N VAL A 268 16.94 7.93 6.91
CA VAL A 268 16.32 8.31 5.65
C VAL A 268 16.01 7.02 4.91
N LEU A 269 14.72 6.78 4.65
CA LEU A 269 14.26 5.61 3.91
C LEU A 269 14.34 5.81 2.40
N GLY A 270 14.33 7.07 1.93
CA GLY A 270 14.53 7.42 0.53
C GLY A 270 13.96 8.77 0.18
N SER A 271 14.52 9.36 -0.90
CA SER A 271 13.96 10.50 -1.62
C SER A 271 13.53 10.03 -3.00
N TYR A 272 12.32 10.35 -3.43
CA TYR A 272 11.72 9.82 -4.64
C TYR A 272 10.73 10.82 -5.27
N PRO A 273 10.44 10.67 -6.58
CA PRO A 273 9.44 11.49 -7.25
C PRO A 273 8.08 11.40 -6.55
N ALA A 274 7.53 12.54 -6.13
CA ALA A 274 6.21 12.60 -5.51
C ALA A 274 5.13 12.26 -6.56
N ALA A 275 4.21 11.34 -6.24
CA ALA A 275 3.09 11.06 -7.10
C ALA A 275 2.07 12.21 -7.06
N GLU A 276 1.47 12.51 -8.22
CA GLU A 276 0.31 13.39 -8.32
C GLU A 276 -0.95 12.60 -7.90
N PHE A 277 -1.85 13.30 -7.18
CA PHE A 277 -3.13 12.77 -6.72
C PHE A 277 -4.25 13.15 -7.68
#